data_c46b8fa664eaa8db3e59a7048cd9ce2f
#
_entry.id   c46b8fa664eaa8db3e59a7048cd9ce2f
#
_cell.length_a   1.000
_cell.length_b   1.000
_cell.length_c   1.000
_cell.angle_alpha   90.00
_cell.angle_beta   90.00
_cell.angle_gamma   90.00
#
_symmetry.space_group_name_H-M   'P 1'
#
loop_
_entity.id
_entity.type
_entity.pdbx_description
1 polymer ?
#
loop_
_entity_poly.entity_id
_entity_poly.type
_entity_poly.pdbx_seq_one_letter_code
_entity_poly.pdbx_strand_id
1 'polypeptide(L)'
;GYQPYVKGSFFYAEEKWDRRGSYIEWIKEFFFTHEWLTLTFQKLYVIEAQADFTIVPLAFYIEQNKDRLFPFVCGHHEDKVISSEWKDAKQVILYSMNKELYDFCLRSLNAPTFICSQVPLFKWWRNESLNKIFKQIHLSIDNGRLNIACFAQGSLLFSNYYHVKNLEDMLYYTLYIWKQFNWNAECD
;
A
#
# COMPACT_ATOMS: atom_id res chain seq x y z
N GLY A 1 10.05 11.76 18.94
CA GLY A 1 9.44 11.93 20.25
C GLY A 1 8.62 10.72 20.69
N TYR A 2 8.69 10.43 21.95
CA TYR A 2 7.97 9.33 22.59
C TYR A 2 6.96 9.91 23.59
N GLN A 3 5.67 9.66 23.37
CA GLN A 3 4.61 10.13 24.27
C GLN A 3 3.71 8.99 24.72
N PRO A 4 3.72 8.60 26.01
CA PRO A 4 2.78 7.64 26.53
C PRO A 4 1.41 8.26 26.79
N TYR A 5 0.41 7.53 26.49
CA TYR A 5 -0.99 7.87 26.68
C TYR A 5 -1.64 7.11 27.83
N VAL A 6 -2.49 7.73 28.56
CA VAL A 6 -3.19 7.01 29.59
C VAL A 6 -4.63 6.64 29.23
N LYS A 7 -5.50 6.44 29.20
CA LYS A 7 -6.73 5.86 28.68
C LYS A 7 -7.02 6.37 27.27
N GLY A 8 -6.70 5.51 26.36
CA GLY A 8 -6.45 5.86 24.99
C GLY A 8 -5.00 6.29 24.85
N SER A 9 -4.06 5.62 25.51
CA SER A 9 -2.65 5.97 25.47
C SER A 9 -2.07 5.78 24.10
N PHE A 10 -1.18 6.67 23.77
CA PHE A 10 -0.56 6.78 22.45
C PHE A 10 0.95 6.76 22.61
N PHE A 11 1.60 5.87 21.93
CA PHE A 11 3.04 5.82 21.82
C PHE A 11 3.42 6.13 20.38
N TYR A 12 4.38 7.02 20.20
CA TYR A 12 4.90 7.37 18.89
C TYR A 12 6.43 7.37 18.94
N ALA A 13 7.03 6.71 17.97
CA ALA A 13 8.45 6.78 17.69
C ALA A 13 8.64 6.88 16.17
N GLU A 14 9.61 7.70 15.78
CA GLU A 14 10.05 7.85 14.40
C GLU A 14 11.56 7.76 14.37
N GLU A 15 12.06 6.82 13.58
CA GLU A 15 13.48 6.67 13.33
C GLU A 15 13.71 6.54 11.82
N LYS A 16 14.82 7.07 11.36
CA LYS A 16 15.21 6.99 9.95
C LYS A 16 16.40 6.06 9.82
N TRP A 17 16.25 5.07 8.95
CA TRP A 17 17.38 4.25 8.57
C TRP A 17 18.36 5.07 7.72
N ASP A 18 19.61 5.16 8.17
CA ASP A 18 20.69 5.94 7.51
C ASP A 18 21.32 5.21 6.31
N ARG A 19 20.76 4.02 5.96
CA ARG A 19 21.25 3.12 4.91
C ARG A 19 22.64 2.53 5.17
N ARG A 20 23.16 2.63 6.39
CA ARG A 20 24.37 1.93 6.81
C ARG A 20 23.97 0.60 7.46
N GLY A 21 24.58 -0.49 7.02
CA GLY A 21 24.28 -1.81 7.54
C GLY A 21 22.98 -2.43 7.01
N SER A 22 22.59 -3.53 7.61
CA SER A 22 21.40 -4.27 7.22
C SER A 22 20.11 -3.61 7.71
N TYR A 23 19.14 -3.44 6.83
CA TYR A 23 17.82 -2.91 7.17
C TYR A 23 17.12 -3.75 8.26
N ILE A 24 17.23 -5.07 8.20
CA ILE A 24 16.61 -5.95 9.18
C ILE A 24 17.28 -5.83 10.56
N GLU A 25 18.59 -5.63 10.63
CA GLU A 25 19.28 -5.41 11.89
C GLU A 25 18.86 -4.08 12.53
N TRP A 26 18.72 -3.05 11.75
CA TRP A 26 18.18 -1.77 12.21
C TRP A 26 16.74 -1.90 12.74
N ILE A 27 15.87 -2.67 12.05
CA ILE A 27 14.49 -2.94 12.53
C ILE A 27 14.52 -3.69 13.87
N LYS A 28 15.39 -4.68 14.02
CA LYS A 28 15.54 -5.42 15.29
C LYS A 28 15.96 -4.48 16.42
N GLU A 29 16.95 -3.63 16.18
CA GLU A 29 17.39 -2.62 17.15
C GLU A 29 16.28 -1.66 17.54
N PHE A 30 15.51 -1.18 16.57
CA PHE A 30 14.32 -0.37 16.79
C PHE A 30 13.31 -1.07 17.72
N PHE A 31 13.06 -2.35 17.51
CA PHE A 31 12.18 -3.16 18.37
C PHE A 31 12.71 -3.28 19.80
N PHE A 32 13.99 -3.54 19.96
CA PHE A 32 14.63 -3.67 21.29
C PHE A 32 14.66 -2.34 22.05
N THR A 33 14.75 -1.24 21.34
CA THR A 33 14.75 0.11 21.93
C THR A 33 13.37 0.56 22.35
N HIS A 34 12.30 0.00 21.74
CA HIS A 34 10.91 0.40 21.96
C HIS A 34 10.08 -0.78 22.54
N GLU A 35 10.28 -1.07 23.81
CA GLU A 35 9.60 -2.21 24.50
C GLU A 35 8.07 -2.23 24.35
N TRP A 36 7.43 -1.06 24.17
CA TRP A 36 5.98 -0.98 23.98
C TRP A 36 5.49 -1.66 22.68
N LEU A 37 6.37 -1.90 21.69
CA LEU A 37 6.02 -2.67 20.49
C LEU A 37 5.74 -4.14 20.77
N THR A 38 6.24 -4.65 21.89
CA THR A 38 6.03 -6.04 22.31
C THR A 38 4.78 -6.24 23.19
N LEU A 39 4.08 -5.15 23.52
CA LEU A 39 2.85 -5.22 24.31
C LEU A 39 1.73 -5.91 23.51
N THR A 40 0.81 -6.51 24.24
CA THR A 40 -0.39 -7.12 23.64
C THR A 40 -1.39 -6.05 23.24
N PHE A 41 -1.65 -5.91 21.95
CA PHE A 41 -2.65 -5.03 21.38
C PHE A 41 -3.89 -5.81 20.93
N GLN A 42 -5.06 -5.20 20.97
CA GLN A 42 -6.29 -5.80 20.42
C GLN A 42 -6.23 -5.93 18.88
N LYS A 43 -5.57 -4.97 18.22
CA LYS A 43 -5.31 -4.99 16.79
C LYS A 43 -3.94 -4.40 16.52
N LEU A 44 -3.17 -5.09 15.72
CA LEU A 44 -1.85 -4.66 15.31
C LEU A 44 -1.73 -4.74 13.79
N TYR A 45 -1.32 -3.64 13.18
CA TYR A 45 -1.11 -3.57 11.74
C TYR A 45 0.36 -3.28 11.43
N VAL A 46 0.90 -4.05 10.52
CA VAL A 46 2.20 -3.78 9.89
C VAL A 46 1.90 -3.26 8.49
N ILE A 47 2.28 -2.00 8.24
CA ILE A 47 1.97 -1.32 6.98
C ILE A 47 3.24 -1.23 6.13
N GLU A 48 3.23 -1.89 4.96
CA GLU A 48 4.26 -1.69 3.94
C GLU A 48 3.92 -0.46 3.10
N ALA A 49 4.77 0.58 3.21
CA ALA A 49 4.47 1.89 2.63
C ALA A 49 4.69 1.94 1.12
N GLN A 50 5.74 1.29 0.61
CA GLN A 50 6.16 1.36 -0.79
C GLN A 50 6.18 0.00 -1.48
N ALA A 51 5.28 -0.91 -1.08
CA ALA A 51 5.15 -2.21 -1.71
C ALA A 51 4.87 -2.10 -3.21
N ASP A 52 5.49 -2.95 -3.99
CA ASP A 52 4.99 -3.24 -5.32
C ASP A 52 3.65 -3.96 -5.18
N PHE A 53 2.69 -3.59 -5.99
CA PHE A 53 1.35 -4.14 -5.89
C PHE A 53 0.68 -4.31 -7.25
N THR A 54 -0.29 -5.21 -7.29
CA THR A 54 -1.24 -5.34 -8.39
C THR A 54 -2.64 -5.62 -7.87
N ILE A 55 -3.65 -5.30 -8.65
CA ILE A 55 -5.05 -5.51 -8.29
C ILE A 55 -5.64 -6.58 -9.20
N VAL A 56 -6.26 -7.58 -8.57
CA VAL A 56 -6.88 -8.71 -9.28
C VAL A 56 -8.36 -8.74 -8.94
N PRO A 57 -9.27 -8.79 -9.93
CA PRO A 57 -10.69 -9.01 -9.66
C PRO A 57 -10.90 -10.31 -8.87
N LEU A 58 -11.72 -10.28 -7.82
CA LEU A 58 -11.94 -11.41 -6.93
C LEU A 58 -12.43 -12.66 -7.69
N ALA A 59 -13.19 -12.46 -8.77
CA ALA A 59 -13.69 -13.56 -9.62
C ALA A 59 -12.58 -14.36 -10.33
N PHE A 60 -11.39 -13.78 -10.51
CA PHE A 60 -10.23 -14.41 -11.15
C PHE A 60 -9.11 -14.74 -10.17
N TYR A 61 -9.30 -14.40 -8.90
CA TYR A 61 -8.28 -14.62 -7.89
C TYR A 61 -8.33 -16.04 -7.34
N ILE A 62 -7.17 -16.69 -7.33
CA ILE A 62 -6.95 -18.00 -6.70
C ILE A 62 -5.72 -17.87 -5.79
N GLU A 63 -5.91 -18.06 -4.47
CA GLU A 63 -4.87 -17.86 -3.46
C GLU A 63 -3.58 -18.67 -3.77
N GLN A 64 -3.72 -19.91 -4.21
CA GLN A 64 -2.59 -20.78 -4.53
C GLN A 64 -1.75 -20.30 -5.72
N ASN A 65 -2.31 -19.43 -6.55
CA ASN A 65 -1.65 -18.91 -7.75
C ASN A 65 -0.97 -17.55 -7.53
N LYS A 66 -1.09 -16.92 -6.37
CA LYS A 66 -0.60 -15.56 -6.12
C LYS A 66 0.92 -15.44 -6.35
N ASP A 67 1.71 -16.42 -5.89
CA ASP A 67 3.17 -16.41 -6.01
C ASP A 67 3.65 -16.63 -7.47
N ARG A 68 2.76 -17.06 -8.37
CA ARG A 68 3.00 -17.13 -9.81
C ARG A 68 2.49 -15.89 -10.55
N LEU A 69 1.34 -15.37 -10.12
CA LEU A 69 0.69 -14.22 -10.74
C LEU A 69 1.46 -12.92 -10.48
N PHE A 70 1.90 -12.72 -9.25
CA PHE A 70 2.55 -11.47 -8.84
C PHE A 70 3.84 -11.18 -9.62
N PRO A 71 4.80 -12.12 -9.75
CA PRO A 71 6.02 -11.91 -10.55
C PRO A 71 5.74 -11.66 -12.04
N PHE A 72 4.65 -12.19 -12.57
CA PHE A 72 4.27 -11.97 -13.96
C PHE A 72 3.91 -10.50 -14.23
N VAL A 73 3.32 -9.81 -13.24
CA VAL A 73 2.87 -8.41 -13.37
C VAL A 73 3.94 -7.43 -12.86
N CYS A 74 4.52 -7.71 -11.69
CA CYS A 74 5.42 -6.80 -10.99
C CYS A 74 6.91 -7.14 -11.17
N GLY A 75 7.23 -8.19 -11.95
CA GLY A 75 8.59 -8.68 -12.12
C GLY A 75 8.99 -9.71 -11.06
N HIS A 76 10.19 -10.27 -11.21
CA HIS A 76 10.66 -11.32 -10.30
C HIS A 76 11.07 -10.72 -8.95
N HIS A 77 10.52 -11.28 -7.86
CA HIS A 77 10.80 -10.89 -6.49
C HIS A 77 11.14 -12.12 -5.65
N GLU A 78 12.12 -11.96 -4.76
CA GLU A 78 12.40 -12.92 -3.68
C GLU A 78 11.53 -12.64 -2.44
N ASP A 79 10.75 -11.58 -2.48
CA ASP A 79 9.91 -11.09 -1.40
C ASP A 79 8.68 -11.97 -1.17
N LYS A 80 8.11 -11.85 0.02
CA LYS A 80 6.85 -12.50 0.37
C LYS A 80 5.67 -11.81 -0.31
N VAL A 81 4.91 -12.54 -1.11
CA VAL A 81 3.65 -12.06 -1.70
C VAL A 81 2.52 -12.23 -0.70
N ILE A 82 1.82 -11.13 -0.44
CA ILE A 82 0.70 -11.05 0.49
C ILE A 82 -0.54 -10.62 -0.28
N SER A 83 -1.69 -11.18 0.08
CA SER A 83 -3.00 -10.82 -0.45
C SER A 83 -3.81 -10.04 0.58
N SER A 84 -4.48 -8.99 0.13
CA SER A 84 -5.43 -8.22 0.93
C SER A 84 -6.75 -8.12 0.17
N GLU A 85 -7.80 -8.74 0.70
CA GLU A 85 -9.12 -8.70 0.10
C GLU A 85 -9.78 -7.33 0.29
N TRP A 86 -10.24 -6.75 -0.80
CA TRP A 86 -11.05 -5.53 -0.80
C TRP A 86 -12.49 -5.88 -1.18
N LYS A 87 -13.24 -6.36 -0.19
CA LYS A 87 -14.59 -6.93 -0.37
C LYS A 87 -15.56 -6.01 -1.08
N ASP A 88 -15.62 -4.75 -0.66
CA ASP A 88 -16.55 -3.75 -1.21
C ASP A 88 -16.34 -3.45 -2.69
N ALA A 89 -15.12 -3.61 -3.17
CA ALA A 89 -14.78 -3.45 -4.58
C ALA A 89 -14.74 -4.78 -5.36
N LYS A 90 -14.92 -5.92 -4.69
CA LYS A 90 -14.75 -7.26 -5.25
C LYS A 90 -13.37 -7.45 -5.91
N GLN A 91 -12.34 -6.96 -5.23
CA GLN A 91 -10.95 -6.97 -5.69
C GLN A 91 -10.06 -7.63 -4.63
N VAL A 92 -8.90 -8.08 -5.07
CA VAL A 92 -7.78 -8.48 -4.20
C VAL A 92 -6.56 -7.66 -4.58
N ILE A 93 -5.93 -7.06 -3.60
CA ILE A 93 -4.66 -6.37 -3.77
C ILE A 93 -3.56 -7.36 -3.40
N LEU A 94 -2.71 -7.70 -4.35
CA LEU A 94 -1.48 -8.44 -4.13
C LEU A 94 -0.33 -7.45 -3.99
N TYR A 95 0.53 -7.66 -3.02
CA TYR A 95 1.70 -6.82 -2.79
C TYR A 95 2.87 -7.62 -2.24
N SER A 96 4.08 -7.10 -2.41
CA SER A 96 5.29 -7.71 -1.88
C SER A 96 5.71 -7.04 -0.57
N MET A 97 6.35 -7.81 0.27
CA MET A 97 7.01 -7.35 1.49
C MET A 97 8.31 -8.14 1.67
N ASN A 98 9.36 -7.46 2.13
CA ASN A 98 10.62 -8.14 2.43
C ASN A 98 10.38 -9.37 3.32
N LYS A 99 10.85 -10.53 2.87
CA LYS A 99 10.57 -11.81 3.52
C LYS A 99 11.13 -11.87 4.94
N GLU A 100 12.34 -11.37 5.15
CA GLU A 100 12.97 -11.41 6.49
C GLU A 100 12.22 -10.53 7.47
N LEU A 101 11.75 -9.34 7.01
CA LEU A 101 10.92 -8.44 7.81
C LEU A 101 9.57 -9.08 8.13
N TYR A 102 8.93 -9.71 7.15
CA TYR A 102 7.67 -10.43 7.37
C TYR A 102 7.81 -11.52 8.43
N ASP A 103 8.84 -12.38 8.28
CA ASP A 103 9.11 -13.48 9.19
C ASP A 103 9.50 -12.98 10.60
N PHE A 104 10.23 -11.86 10.69
CA PHE A 104 10.56 -11.23 11.96
C PHE A 104 9.31 -10.70 12.65
N CYS A 105 8.45 -9.96 11.94
CA CYS A 105 7.21 -9.43 12.50
C CYS A 105 6.26 -10.54 12.98
N LEU A 106 6.15 -11.64 12.24
CA LEU A 106 5.34 -12.79 12.66
C LEU A 106 5.82 -13.43 13.97
N ARG A 107 7.14 -13.46 14.21
CA ARG A 107 7.71 -14.04 15.42
C ARG A 107 7.69 -13.08 16.62
N SER A 108 7.80 -11.78 16.36
CA SER A 108 8.00 -10.76 17.39
C SER A 108 6.72 -10.07 17.83
N LEU A 109 5.68 -10.11 17.00
CA LEU A 109 4.41 -9.42 17.23
C LEU A 109 3.27 -10.41 17.47
N ASN A 110 2.31 -10.02 18.31
CA ASN A 110 1.15 -10.85 18.58
C ASN A 110 0.07 -10.66 17.51
N ALA A 111 -0.10 -11.68 16.64
CA ALA A 111 -1.10 -11.73 15.58
C ALA A 111 -1.14 -10.47 14.68
N PRO A 112 -0.01 -10.07 14.05
CA PRO A 112 0.03 -8.88 13.20
C PRO A 112 -0.81 -9.08 11.93
N THR A 113 -1.53 -8.03 11.53
CA THR A 113 -2.20 -7.96 10.24
C THR A 113 -1.33 -7.12 9.30
N PHE A 114 -0.89 -7.74 8.20
CA PHE A 114 -0.09 -7.05 7.19
C PHE A 114 -0.99 -6.38 6.16
N ILE A 115 -0.70 -5.14 5.83
CA ILE A 115 -1.39 -4.38 4.78
C ILE A 115 -0.39 -3.51 4.02
N CYS A 116 -0.64 -3.23 2.75
CA CYS A 116 0.08 -2.16 2.06
C CYS A 116 -0.67 -0.83 2.18
N SER A 117 0.05 0.28 2.08
CA SER A 117 -0.50 1.63 2.21
C SER A 117 -1.59 1.94 1.16
N GLN A 118 -1.56 1.27 0.01
CA GLN A 118 -2.55 1.40 -1.05
C GLN A 118 -3.94 0.92 -0.63
N VAL A 119 -4.05 -0.07 0.25
CA VAL A 119 -5.34 -0.61 0.71
C VAL A 119 -6.21 0.46 1.37
N PRO A 120 -5.78 1.17 2.42
CA PRO A 120 -6.57 2.24 3.01
C PRO A 120 -6.75 3.43 2.06
N LEU A 121 -5.74 3.76 1.25
CA LEU A 121 -5.79 4.85 0.29
C LEU A 121 -6.88 4.63 -0.77
N PHE A 122 -6.93 3.46 -1.38
CA PHE A 122 -7.93 3.13 -2.38
C PHE A 122 -9.34 3.01 -1.81
N LYS A 123 -9.48 2.53 -0.58
CA LYS A 123 -10.78 2.55 0.14
C LYS A 123 -11.29 3.96 0.34
N TRP A 124 -10.40 4.88 0.72
CA TRP A 124 -10.76 6.28 0.88
C TRP A 124 -11.16 6.90 -0.46
N TRP A 125 -10.34 6.77 -1.51
CA TRP A 125 -10.64 7.30 -2.84
C TRP A 125 -11.95 6.74 -3.42
N ARG A 126 -12.19 5.45 -3.23
CA ARG A 126 -13.46 4.83 -3.61
C ARG A 126 -14.64 5.51 -2.91
N ASN A 127 -14.54 5.71 -1.60
CA ASN A 127 -15.62 6.35 -0.83
C ASN A 127 -15.88 7.79 -1.31
N GLU A 128 -14.84 8.55 -1.60
CA GLU A 128 -14.96 9.90 -2.20
C GLU A 128 -15.67 9.87 -3.56
N SER A 129 -15.50 8.80 -4.34
CA SER A 129 -16.06 8.68 -5.68
C SER A 129 -17.50 8.14 -5.73
N LEU A 130 -18.03 7.56 -4.64
CA LEU A 130 -19.34 6.91 -4.62
C LEU A 130 -20.50 7.83 -5.06
N ASN A 131 -20.48 9.08 -4.63
CA ASN A 131 -21.54 10.05 -4.88
C ASN A 131 -21.18 11.07 -5.96
N LYS A 132 -20.15 10.80 -6.76
CA LYS A 132 -19.72 11.68 -7.84
C LYS A 132 -20.28 11.19 -9.17
N ILE A 133 -20.81 12.11 -9.95
CA ILE A 133 -21.33 11.84 -11.30
C ILE A 133 -20.18 11.64 -12.28
N PHE A 134 -19.12 12.44 -12.12
CA PHE A 134 -17.96 12.42 -13.00
C PHE A 134 -16.94 11.34 -12.59
N LYS A 135 -16.21 10.85 -13.57
CA LYS A 135 -15.02 10.03 -13.36
C LYS A 135 -13.94 10.85 -12.65
N GLN A 136 -13.17 10.21 -11.82
CA GLN A 136 -12.15 10.87 -11.00
C GLN A 136 -10.80 10.20 -11.16
N ILE A 137 -9.75 11.02 -11.28
CA ILE A 137 -8.36 10.60 -11.13
C ILE A 137 -7.89 11.03 -9.75
N HIS A 138 -7.43 10.07 -8.98
CA HIS A 138 -6.82 10.30 -7.69
C HIS A 138 -5.32 10.06 -7.79
N LEU A 139 -4.56 10.98 -7.23
CA LEU A 139 -3.10 10.97 -7.24
C LEU A 139 -2.58 10.99 -5.80
N SER A 140 -1.56 10.21 -5.53
CA SER A 140 -0.77 10.29 -4.30
C SER A 140 0.70 10.15 -4.66
N ILE A 141 1.53 11.03 -4.11
CA ILE A 141 2.98 10.95 -4.29
C ILE A 141 3.65 10.72 -2.94
N ASP A 142 4.56 9.76 -2.92
CA ASP A 142 5.40 9.45 -1.77
C ASP A 142 6.79 9.01 -2.24
N ASN A 143 7.82 9.73 -1.79
CA ASN A 143 9.23 9.44 -2.09
C ASN A 143 9.52 9.17 -3.59
N GLY A 144 8.96 10.01 -4.48
CA GLY A 144 9.15 9.86 -5.94
C GLY A 144 8.33 8.74 -6.58
N ARG A 145 7.38 8.13 -5.85
CA ARG A 145 6.42 7.18 -6.36
C ARG A 145 5.05 7.84 -6.49
N LEU A 146 4.57 7.97 -7.71
CA LEU A 146 3.24 8.48 -8.04
C LEU A 146 2.28 7.28 -8.14
N ASN A 147 1.33 7.20 -7.22
CA ASN A 147 0.21 6.26 -7.33
C ASN A 147 -0.95 6.97 -8.01
N ILE A 148 -1.54 6.32 -9.02
CA ILE A 148 -2.69 6.82 -9.77
C ILE A 148 -3.81 5.80 -9.67
N ALA A 149 -5.01 6.24 -9.36
CA ALA A 149 -6.20 5.42 -9.46
C ALA A 149 -7.37 6.23 -10.05
N CYS A 150 -8.13 5.57 -10.91
CA CYS A 150 -9.28 6.14 -11.59
C CYS A 150 -10.54 5.44 -11.12
N PHE A 151 -11.53 6.23 -10.72
CA PHE A 151 -12.81 5.73 -10.25
C PHE A 151 -13.98 6.34 -11.02
N ALA A 152 -15.05 5.57 -11.17
CA ALA A 152 -16.37 6.03 -11.60
C ALA A 152 -17.41 5.45 -10.64
N GLN A 153 -18.10 6.32 -9.90
CA GLN A 153 -19.18 5.92 -8.98
C GLN A 153 -18.80 4.76 -8.06
N GLY A 154 -17.62 4.82 -7.47
CA GLY A 154 -17.08 3.78 -6.58
C GLY A 154 -16.52 2.55 -7.28
N SER A 155 -16.56 2.48 -8.61
CA SER A 155 -15.94 1.41 -9.40
C SER A 155 -14.51 1.79 -9.78
N LEU A 156 -13.55 0.93 -9.45
CA LEU A 156 -12.17 1.12 -9.88
C LEU A 156 -12.04 0.79 -11.37
N LEU A 157 -11.63 1.78 -12.16
CA LEU A 157 -11.41 1.65 -13.61
C LEU A 157 -9.95 1.33 -13.93
N PHE A 158 -9.03 1.91 -13.16
CA PHE A 158 -7.60 1.78 -13.38
C PHE A 158 -6.84 2.04 -12.09
N SER A 159 -5.73 1.37 -11.91
CA SER A 159 -4.74 1.70 -10.89
C SER A 159 -3.36 1.27 -11.35
N ASN A 160 -2.38 2.14 -11.14
CA ASN A 160 -0.97 1.85 -11.34
C ASN A 160 -0.09 2.80 -10.52
N TYR A 161 1.20 2.53 -10.48
CA TYR A 161 2.19 3.44 -9.91
C TYR A 161 3.33 3.68 -10.91
N TYR A 162 3.96 4.84 -10.78
CA TYR A 162 5.07 5.28 -11.62
C TYR A 162 6.15 5.91 -10.77
N HIS A 163 7.40 5.67 -11.13
CA HIS A 163 8.51 6.42 -10.54
C HIS A 163 8.64 7.75 -11.27
N VAL A 164 8.58 8.84 -10.51
CA VAL A 164 8.63 10.21 -11.02
C VAL A 164 9.75 10.99 -10.33
N LYS A 165 10.42 11.85 -11.09
CA LYS A 165 11.55 12.65 -10.61
C LYS A 165 11.17 14.11 -10.42
N ASN A 166 10.17 14.58 -11.14
CA ASN A 166 9.77 15.99 -11.21
C ASN A 166 8.27 16.11 -11.50
N LEU A 167 7.78 17.34 -11.57
CA LEU A 167 6.37 17.65 -11.83
C LEU A 167 5.98 17.30 -13.28
N GLU A 168 6.90 17.42 -14.23
CA GLU A 168 6.67 17.10 -15.63
C GLU A 168 6.36 15.62 -15.82
N ASP A 169 7.07 14.74 -15.12
CA ASP A 169 6.78 13.30 -15.11
C ASP A 169 5.37 13.01 -14.57
N MET A 170 4.97 13.69 -13.49
CA MET A 170 3.63 13.54 -12.91
C MET A 170 2.54 13.97 -13.89
N LEU A 171 2.71 15.13 -14.53
CA LEU A 171 1.79 15.63 -15.56
C LEU A 171 1.73 14.66 -16.75
N TYR A 172 2.88 14.18 -17.21
CA TYR A 172 2.96 13.24 -18.31
C TYR A 172 2.12 11.99 -18.05
N TYR A 173 2.33 11.30 -16.92
CA TYR A 173 1.58 10.08 -16.61
C TYR A 173 0.09 10.35 -16.37
N THR A 174 -0.25 11.46 -15.74
CA THR A 174 -1.64 11.83 -15.51
C THR A 174 -2.37 12.09 -16.84
N LEU A 175 -1.78 12.89 -17.72
CA LEU A 175 -2.36 13.19 -19.03
C LEU A 175 -2.36 11.97 -19.96
N TYR A 176 -1.35 11.10 -19.86
CA TYR A 176 -1.30 9.85 -20.60
C TYR A 176 -2.51 8.96 -20.26
N ILE A 177 -2.81 8.81 -18.97
CA ILE A 177 -3.96 8.02 -18.52
C ILE A 177 -5.27 8.69 -18.95
N TRP A 178 -5.38 10.01 -18.77
CA TRP A 178 -6.53 10.78 -19.22
C TRP A 178 -6.83 10.53 -20.70
N LYS A 179 -5.80 10.60 -21.53
CA LYS A 179 -5.92 10.36 -22.97
C LYS A 179 -6.28 8.91 -23.30
N GLN A 180 -5.74 7.93 -22.59
CA GLN A 180 -6.05 6.51 -22.80
C GLN A 180 -7.53 6.18 -22.58
N PHE A 181 -8.15 6.83 -21.60
CA PHE A 181 -9.57 6.65 -21.33
C PHE A 181 -10.49 7.53 -22.22
N ASN A 182 -9.92 8.33 -23.12
CA ASN A 182 -10.64 9.29 -23.95
C ASN A 182 -11.56 10.20 -23.13
N TRP A 183 -11.11 10.65 -21.97
CA TRP A 183 -11.92 11.51 -21.11
C TRP A 183 -11.98 12.92 -21.66
N ASN A 184 -13.19 13.51 -21.59
CA ASN A 184 -13.41 14.89 -21.99
C ASN A 184 -13.31 15.81 -20.77
N ALA A 185 -12.50 16.85 -20.85
CA ALA A 185 -12.31 17.83 -19.78
C ALA A 185 -13.60 18.59 -19.39
N GLU A 186 -14.60 18.58 -20.26
CA GLU A 186 -15.87 19.28 -20.04
C GLU A 186 -16.98 18.38 -19.45
N CYS A 187 -16.86 17.06 -19.62
CA CYS A 187 -17.95 16.13 -19.32
C CYS A 187 -17.56 14.97 -18.38
N ASP A 188 -16.27 14.81 -18.09
CA ASP A 188 -15.77 13.70 -17.26
C ASP A 188 -15.15 14.17 -15.94
#